data_407ef72b4e1f91c0c355fb54cd6495c8
#
_entry.id   407ef72b4e1f91c0c355fb54cd6495c8
#
_cell.length_a   1.000
_cell.length_b   1.000
_cell.length_c   1.000
_cell.angle_alpha   90.00
_cell.angle_beta   90.00
_cell.angle_gamma   90.00
#
_symmetry.space_group_name_H-M   'P 1'
#
loop_
_entity.id
_entity.type
_entity.pdbx_description
1 polymer ?
#
loop_
_entity_poly.entity_id
_entity_poly.type
_entity_poly.pdbx_seq_one_letter_code
_entity_poly.pdbx_strand_id
1 'polypeptide(L)'
;MFDEVRHISNGYATLLTVLQDDHNAPLIERDLQQAFWINHAFLDVFAAGVIEYFSRDRSDPECYLQKWDRWVRDDWYRSYVLKLGKLGLNISPEIFERARARMEAGLTHRLVMMAFALWPMNFWRFDAL
;
A
#
# COMPACT_ATOMS: atom_id res chain seq x y z
N MET A 1 18.34 0.05 -8.05
CA MET A 1 17.45 -0.11 -9.21
C MET A 1 17.53 -1.51 -9.84
N PHE A 2 18.72 -2.10 -10.06
CA PHE A 2 18.85 -3.46 -10.62
C PHE A 2 18.35 -4.57 -9.68
N ASP A 3 18.47 -4.41 -8.38
CA ASP A 3 18.01 -5.40 -7.40
C ASP A 3 16.48 -5.52 -7.34
N GLU A 4 15.76 -4.41 -7.47
CA GLU A 4 14.29 -4.42 -7.51
C GLU A 4 13.74 -5.15 -8.73
N VAL A 5 14.35 -4.96 -9.90
CA VAL A 5 13.97 -5.68 -11.12
C VAL A 5 14.18 -7.19 -10.93
N ARG A 6 15.26 -7.58 -10.25
CA ARG A 6 15.58 -8.96 -9.95
C ARG A 6 14.58 -9.57 -8.98
N HIS A 7 14.20 -8.86 -7.91
CA HIS A 7 13.18 -9.29 -6.95
C HIS A 7 11.82 -9.51 -7.63
N ILE A 8 11.38 -8.58 -8.45
CA ILE A 8 10.12 -8.67 -9.21
C ILE A 8 10.18 -9.88 -10.15
N SER A 9 11.27 -10.07 -10.89
CA SER A 9 11.42 -11.20 -11.83
C SER A 9 11.42 -12.54 -11.11
N ASN A 10 12.09 -12.65 -9.97
CA ASN A 10 12.08 -13.86 -9.15
C ASN A 10 10.67 -14.13 -8.57
N GLY A 11 9.96 -13.10 -8.17
CA GLY A 11 8.57 -13.21 -7.71
C GLY A 11 7.66 -13.80 -8.78
N TYR A 12 7.73 -13.29 -10.01
CA TYR A 12 6.96 -13.86 -11.13
C TYR A 12 7.36 -15.29 -11.47
N ALA A 13 8.65 -15.62 -11.49
CA ALA A 13 9.11 -16.97 -11.75
C ALA A 13 8.62 -17.96 -10.68
N THR A 14 8.64 -17.55 -9.41
CA THR A 14 8.09 -18.34 -8.30
C THR A 14 6.59 -18.55 -8.46
N LEU A 15 5.83 -17.48 -8.76
CA LEU A 15 4.39 -17.61 -9.01
C LEU A 15 4.07 -18.57 -10.15
N LEU A 16 4.79 -18.48 -11.27
CA LEU A 16 4.61 -19.38 -12.40
C LEU A 16 4.87 -20.84 -12.03
N THR A 17 5.85 -21.09 -11.17
CA THR A 17 6.16 -22.45 -10.69
C THR A 17 5.05 -22.97 -9.78
N VAL A 18 4.60 -22.16 -8.84
CA VAL A 18 3.57 -22.57 -7.86
C VAL A 18 2.20 -22.74 -8.53
N LEU A 19 1.89 -21.94 -9.55
CA LEU A 19 0.64 -22.01 -10.30
C LEU A 19 0.58 -23.17 -11.30
N GLN A 20 1.63 -24.01 -11.39
CA GLN A 20 1.54 -25.27 -12.14
C GLN A 20 0.58 -26.27 -11.48
N ASP A 21 0.29 -26.10 -10.20
CA ASP A 21 -0.78 -26.79 -9.50
C ASP A 21 -1.97 -25.84 -9.33
N ASP A 22 -3.07 -26.13 -10.03
CA ASP A 22 -4.29 -25.32 -10.04
C ASP A 22 -4.91 -25.14 -8.65
N HIS A 23 -4.65 -26.06 -7.70
CA HIS A 23 -5.13 -25.93 -6.32
C HIS A 23 -4.49 -24.75 -5.58
N ASN A 24 -3.37 -24.24 -6.05
CA ASN A 24 -2.68 -23.11 -5.41
C ASN A 24 -3.28 -21.75 -5.78
N ALA A 25 -3.95 -21.62 -6.92
CA ALA A 25 -4.47 -20.33 -7.37
C ALA A 25 -5.38 -19.65 -6.32
N PRO A 26 -6.42 -20.31 -5.76
CA PRO A 26 -7.28 -19.68 -4.76
C PRO A 26 -6.56 -19.34 -3.46
N LEU A 27 -5.52 -20.09 -3.10
CA LEU A 27 -4.71 -19.81 -1.92
C LEU A 27 -3.87 -18.53 -2.13
N ILE A 28 -3.24 -18.41 -3.29
CA ILE A 28 -2.46 -17.23 -3.67
C ILE A 28 -3.34 -16.00 -3.76
N GLU A 29 -4.53 -16.09 -4.38
CA GLU A 29 -5.47 -14.99 -4.46
C GLU A 29 -5.87 -14.48 -3.07
N ARG A 30 -6.19 -15.39 -2.16
CA ARG A 30 -6.50 -15.05 -0.78
C ARG A 30 -5.33 -14.33 -0.09
N ASP A 31 -4.13 -14.86 -0.24
CA ASP A 31 -2.93 -14.31 0.41
C ASP A 31 -2.55 -12.95 -0.19
N LEU A 32 -2.72 -12.75 -1.50
CA LEU A 32 -2.55 -11.45 -2.15
C LEU A 32 -3.58 -10.42 -1.65
N GLN A 33 -4.84 -10.82 -1.47
CA GLN A 33 -5.86 -9.95 -0.91
C GLN A 33 -5.55 -9.56 0.54
N GLN A 34 -5.06 -10.51 1.35
CA GLN A 34 -4.66 -10.23 2.73
C GLN A 34 -3.44 -9.28 2.77
N ALA A 35 -2.43 -9.54 1.95
CA ALA A 35 -1.25 -8.69 1.84
C ALA A 35 -1.63 -7.27 1.37
N PHE A 36 -2.50 -7.16 0.38
CA PHE A 36 -3.04 -5.87 -0.07
C PHE A 36 -3.74 -5.14 1.09
N TRP A 37 -4.59 -5.84 1.83
CA TRP A 37 -5.31 -5.25 2.96
C TRP A 37 -4.37 -4.74 4.04
N ILE A 38 -3.38 -5.55 4.43
CA ILE A 38 -2.39 -5.15 5.44
C ILE A 38 -1.59 -3.93 4.97
N ASN A 39 -1.12 -3.94 3.74
CA ASN A 39 -0.32 -2.83 3.22
C ASN A 39 -1.15 -1.55 3.04
N HIS A 40 -2.24 -1.62 2.33
CA HIS A 40 -2.93 -0.44 1.83
C HIS A 40 -4.08 0.06 2.71
N ALA A 41 -4.72 -0.81 3.48
CA ALA A 41 -5.75 -0.38 4.43
C ALA A 41 -5.20 -0.07 5.82
N PHE A 42 -4.00 -0.55 6.15
CA PHE A 42 -3.39 -0.40 7.47
C PHE A 42 -2.05 0.35 7.44
N LEU A 43 -1.05 -0.17 6.73
CA LEU A 43 0.30 0.42 6.74
C LEU A 43 0.39 1.75 6.00
N ASP A 44 -0.40 1.97 4.96
CA ASP A 44 -0.39 3.23 4.20
C ASP A 44 -0.84 4.44 5.05
N VAL A 45 -1.51 4.21 6.16
CA VAL A 45 -1.81 5.29 7.11
C VAL A 45 -0.52 5.90 7.70
N PHE A 46 0.50 5.06 7.93
CA PHE A 46 1.81 5.55 8.38
C PHE A 46 2.50 6.35 7.27
N ALA A 47 2.45 5.85 6.04
CA ALA A 47 2.95 6.58 4.88
C ALA A 47 2.21 7.92 4.69
N ALA A 48 0.90 7.95 4.90
CA ALA A 48 0.11 9.17 4.89
C ALA A 48 0.62 10.20 5.90
N GLY A 49 0.89 9.77 7.14
CA GLY A 49 1.44 10.65 8.18
C GLY A 49 2.78 11.24 7.78
N VAL A 50 3.67 10.42 7.21
CA VAL A 50 4.96 10.90 6.73
C VAL A 50 4.80 11.88 5.57
N ILE A 51 4.00 11.56 4.58
CA ILE A 51 3.83 12.38 3.37
C ILE A 51 3.13 13.70 3.71
N GLU A 52 2.04 13.68 4.49
CA GLU A 52 1.31 14.90 4.82
C GLU A 52 2.05 15.78 5.82
N TYR A 53 2.75 15.20 6.79
CA TYR A 53 3.42 15.95 7.85
C TYR A 53 4.81 16.45 7.46
N PHE A 54 5.59 15.63 6.77
CA PHE A 54 6.97 15.96 6.40
C PHE A 54 7.11 16.50 4.96
N SER A 55 6.02 16.60 4.20
CA SER A 55 6.08 17.25 2.90
C SER A 55 6.53 18.70 3.07
N ARG A 56 7.61 19.05 2.37
CA ARG A 56 8.10 20.42 2.34
C ARG A 56 7.20 21.35 1.53
N ASP A 57 6.50 20.78 0.58
CA ASP A 57 5.57 21.51 -0.27
C ASP A 57 4.15 21.45 0.31
N ARG A 58 3.88 22.38 1.22
CA ARG A 58 2.54 22.55 1.77
C ARG A 58 1.58 23.25 0.80
N SER A 59 2.07 23.65 -0.35
CA SER A 59 1.24 24.21 -1.41
C SER A 59 0.60 23.13 -2.30
N ASP A 60 1.00 21.87 -2.16
CA ASP A 60 0.39 20.76 -2.88
C ASP A 60 -1.08 20.63 -2.44
N PRO A 61 -2.04 20.90 -3.35
CA PRO A 61 -3.46 20.85 -3.02
C PRO A 61 -3.98 19.41 -2.88
N GLU A 62 -3.21 18.43 -3.30
CA GLU A 62 -3.61 17.03 -3.35
C GLU A 62 -3.46 16.37 -1.99
N CYS A 63 -4.58 15.98 -1.36
CA CYS A 63 -4.52 15.24 -0.10
C CYS A 63 -4.06 13.79 -0.32
N TYR A 64 -3.66 13.13 0.77
CA TYR A 64 -3.13 11.76 0.67
C TYR A 64 -4.10 10.76 0.04
N LEU A 65 -5.39 10.86 0.29
CA LEU A 65 -6.37 9.96 -0.32
C LEU A 65 -6.41 10.09 -1.85
N GLN A 66 -6.26 11.31 -2.37
CA GLN A 66 -6.17 11.52 -3.82
C GLN A 66 -4.89 10.94 -4.41
N LYS A 67 -3.76 11.09 -3.69
CA LYS A 67 -2.48 10.46 -4.06
C LYS A 67 -2.59 8.94 -4.03
N TRP A 68 -3.26 8.39 -3.01
CA TRP A 68 -3.51 6.95 -2.89
C TRP A 68 -4.36 6.42 -4.05
N ASP A 69 -5.42 7.12 -4.42
CA ASP A 69 -6.26 6.77 -5.57
C ASP A 69 -5.42 6.67 -6.84
N ARG A 70 -4.54 7.63 -7.08
CA ARG A 70 -3.66 7.66 -8.25
C ARG A 70 -2.58 6.57 -8.19
N TRP A 71 -1.86 6.45 -7.08
CA TRP A 71 -0.70 5.56 -7.00
C TRP A 71 -1.08 4.10 -6.78
N VAL A 72 -2.06 3.83 -5.95
CA VAL A 72 -2.44 2.47 -5.57
C VAL A 72 -3.56 1.95 -6.46
N ARG A 73 -4.70 2.64 -6.49
CA ARG A 73 -5.84 2.17 -7.26
C ARG A 73 -5.58 2.19 -8.77
N ASP A 74 -5.00 3.27 -9.30
CA ASP A 74 -4.82 3.41 -10.74
C ASP A 74 -3.49 2.82 -11.22
N ASP A 75 -2.34 3.35 -10.76
CA ASP A 75 -1.03 2.96 -11.29
C ASP A 75 -0.64 1.55 -10.89
N TRP A 76 -0.73 1.21 -9.59
CA TRP A 76 -0.32 -0.11 -9.11
C TRP A 76 -1.26 -1.20 -9.63
N TYR A 77 -2.56 -0.94 -9.64
CA TYR A 77 -3.53 -1.87 -10.20
C TYR A 77 -3.23 -2.19 -11.67
N ARG A 78 -3.04 -1.17 -12.49
CA ARG A 78 -2.72 -1.34 -13.92
C ARG A 78 -1.37 -2.00 -14.15
N SER A 79 -0.38 -1.62 -13.37
CA SER A 79 1.00 -2.06 -13.58
C SER A 79 1.26 -3.48 -13.08
N TYR A 80 0.55 -3.92 -12.04
CA TYR A 80 0.81 -5.20 -11.39
C TYR A 80 -0.41 -6.12 -11.38
N VAL A 81 -1.55 -5.67 -10.86
CA VAL A 81 -2.71 -6.54 -10.64
C VAL A 81 -3.27 -7.07 -11.96
N LEU A 82 -3.41 -6.23 -12.98
CA LEU A 82 -3.84 -6.68 -14.30
C LEU A 82 -2.88 -7.67 -14.95
N LYS A 83 -1.60 -7.61 -14.61
CA LYS A 83 -0.62 -8.59 -15.10
C LYS A 83 -0.77 -9.94 -14.41
N LEU A 84 -1.16 -9.97 -13.14
CA LEU A 84 -1.46 -11.20 -12.42
C LEU A 84 -2.66 -11.94 -13.04
N GLY A 85 -3.61 -11.23 -13.62
CA GLY A 85 -4.72 -11.81 -14.39
C GLY A 85 -4.24 -12.66 -15.58
N LYS A 86 -3.09 -12.33 -16.18
CA LYS A 86 -2.48 -13.15 -17.24
C LYS A 86 -1.92 -14.49 -16.74
N LEU A 87 -1.71 -14.60 -15.44
CA LEU A 87 -1.30 -15.84 -14.76
C LEU A 87 -2.50 -16.64 -14.24
N GLY A 88 -3.74 -16.21 -14.55
CA GLY A 88 -4.96 -16.85 -14.08
C GLY A 88 -5.40 -16.43 -12.67
N LEU A 89 -4.72 -15.45 -12.05
CA LEU A 89 -5.09 -14.94 -10.74
C LEU A 89 -6.13 -13.82 -10.87
N ASN A 90 -7.22 -13.94 -10.13
CA ASN A 90 -8.29 -12.96 -10.14
C ASN A 90 -8.34 -12.20 -8.79
N ILE A 91 -7.97 -10.93 -8.81
CA ILE A 91 -8.04 -10.05 -7.65
C ILE A 91 -9.21 -9.11 -7.86
N SER A 92 -10.24 -9.23 -7.02
CA SER A 92 -11.44 -8.40 -7.12
C SER A 92 -11.11 -6.93 -6.93
N PRO A 93 -11.58 -6.04 -7.84
CA PRO A 93 -11.45 -4.59 -7.68
C PRO A 93 -12.10 -4.05 -6.39
N GLU A 94 -13.07 -4.76 -5.84
CA GLU A 94 -13.76 -4.36 -4.61
C GLU A 94 -12.83 -4.19 -3.42
N ILE A 95 -11.68 -4.87 -3.44
CA ILE A 95 -10.70 -4.73 -2.35
C ILE A 95 -10.14 -3.30 -2.29
N PHE A 96 -9.99 -2.64 -3.42
CA PHE A 96 -9.52 -1.25 -3.49
C PHE A 96 -10.55 -0.30 -2.88
N GLU A 97 -11.82 -0.47 -3.23
CA GLU A 97 -12.90 0.36 -2.68
C GLU A 97 -13.05 0.16 -1.17
N ARG A 98 -12.96 -1.08 -0.70
CA ARG A 98 -12.99 -1.38 0.73
C ARG A 98 -11.79 -0.80 1.49
N ALA A 99 -10.59 -0.91 0.93
CA ALA A 99 -9.39 -0.36 1.54
C ALA A 99 -9.45 1.17 1.60
N ARG A 100 -9.89 1.81 0.52
CA ARG A 100 -10.08 3.25 0.45
C ARG A 100 -11.09 3.74 1.48
N ALA A 101 -12.25 3.11 1.53
CA ALA A 101 -13.28 3.45 2.52
C ALA A 101 -12.77 3.28 3.95
N ARG A 102 -11.99 2.25 4.22
CA ARG A 102 -11.36 2.02 5.52
C ARG A 102 -10.34 3.11 5.86
N MET A 103 -9.54 3.53 4.90
CA MET A 103 -8.60 4.64 5.09
C MET A 103 -9.33 5.94 5.37
N GLU A 104 -10.29 6.30 4.53
CA GLU A 104 -11.08 7.53 4.66
C GLU A 104 -11.75 7.63 6.03
N ALA A 105 -12.44 6.56 6.44
CA ALA A 105 -13.15 6.52 7.72
C ALA A 105 -12.23 6.63 8.96
N GLY A 106 -10.98 6.22 8.84
CA GLY A 106 -10.06 6.16 9.98
C GLY A 106 -8.79 7.00 9.86
N LEU A 107 -8.56 7.67 8.73
CA LEU A 107 -7.29 8.33 8.45
C LEU A 107 -6.95 9.38 9.50
N THR A 108 -7.83 10.35 9.72
CA THR A 108 -7.59 11.42 10.69
C THR A 108 -7.35 10.88 12.08
N HIS A 109 -8.17 9.94 12.53
CA HIS A 109 -8.04 9.34 13.86
C HIS A 109 -6.68 8.63 14.03
N ARG A 110 -6.29 7.85 13.04
CA ARG A 110 -5.02 7.12 13.09
C ARG A 110 -3.80 8.04 12.97
N LEU A 111 -3.91 9.11 12.16
CA LEU A 111 -2.84 10.12 12.08
C LEU A 111 -2.66 10.84 13.41
N VAL A 112 -3.75 11.18 14.09
CA VAL A 112 -3.70 11.79 15.42
C VAL A 112 -3.04 10.81 16.42
N MET A 113 -3.47 9.55 16.45
CA MET A 113 -2.87 8.53 17.32
C MET A 113 -1.39 8.33 17.04
N MET A 114 -1.00 8.33 15.77
CA MET A 114 0.41 8.22 15.39
C MET A 114 1.21 9.45 15.79
N ALA A 115 0.66 10.65 15.63
CA ALA A 115 1.29 11.87 16.08
C ALA A 115 1.56 11.85 17.59
N PHE A 116 0.60 11.37 18.40
CA PHE A 116 0.79 11.17 19.83
C PHE A 116 1.86 10.12 20.14
N ALA A 117 1.90 9.02 19.43
CA ALA A 117 2.91 7.98 19.61
C ALA A 117 4.34 8.46 19.28
N LEU A 118 4.46 9.33 18.27
CA LEU A 118 5.74 9.90 17.84
C LEU A 118 6.13 11.18 18.59
N TRP A 119 5.20 11.77 19.32
CA TRP A 119 5.41 13.03 20.05
C TRP A 119 6.62 13.00 20.98
N PRO A 120 6.81 11.97 21.81
CA PRO A 120 7.99 11.88 22.68
C PRO A 120 9.31 11.89 21.91
N MET A 121 9.35 11.28 20.73
CA MET A 121 10.56 11.25 19.88
C MET A 121 10.89 12.63 19.31
N ASN A 122 9.87 13.42 19.00
CA ASN A 122 10.06 14.78 18.52
C ASN A 122 10.37 15.76 19.64
N PHE A 123 9.88 15.50 20.83
CA PHE A 123 10.08 16.34 22.01
C PHE A 123 11.56 16.45 22.42
N TRP A 124 12.31 15.37 22.26
CA TRP A 124 13.76 15.35 22.56
C TRP A 124 14.63 16.17 21.61
N ARG A 125 14.07 16.65 20.52
CA ARG A 125 14.77 17.50 19.56
C ARG A 125 14.63 18.99 19.81
N PHE A 126 13.84 19.39 20.76
CA PHE A 126 13.71 20.80 21.16
C PHE A 126 15.00 21.33 21.82
N ASP A 127 15.86 20.48 22.32
CA ASP A 127 17.15 20.86 22.89
C ASP A 127 18.17 21.30 21.81
N ALA A 128 17.85 21.12 20.55
CA ALA A 128 18.71 21.45 19.42
C ALA A 128 18.28 22.76 18.70
N LEU A 129 17.30 23.45 19.22
CA LEU A 129 16.85 24.78 18.79
C LEU A 129 17.36 25.85 19.75
#